data_b19ad4d0b647f533283bf502d040ac4f
#
_entry.id   b19ad4d0b647f533283bf502d040ac4f
#
_cell.length_a   1.000
_cell.length_b   1.000
_cell.length_c   1.000
_cell.angle_alpha   90.00
_cell.angle_beta   90.00
_cell.angle_gamma   90.00
#
_symmetry.space_group_name_H-M   'P 1'
#
loop_
_entity.id
_entity.type
_entity.pdbx_description
1 polymer ?
#
loop_
_entity_poly.entity_id
_entity_poly.type
_entity_poly.pdbx_seq_one_letter_code
_entity_poly.pdbx_strand_id
1 'polypeptide(L)'
;MDMANPQTSFDNCFDAAEREALYKTIFTRRDVRGQFRPDPIPDDVLTRVLMAAHYAPSVGFMQPWNFVVIREDDTKRKVHDLFETAHGEAAEMFEGANRDTYRRLKLEGILESPVNICITCDKDRAGPVVIGRTHEPVMDVYSSVCAVQNLWLAARAEGLGLGWVSILDHTRLREVLHIPDRVVPVAYLCLGYVSHFFDRPELQSAGWRPRLPLEELVNFERFGQGSEDPDAVALLEQIRHSQRRLEDGGYSGDFAQATCDAAPET
;
A
#
# COMPACT_ATOMS: atom_id res chain seq x y z
N MET A 1 -2.03 39.37 9.19
CA MET A 1 -1.51 38.43 8.18
C MET A 1 -2.65 38.11 7.25
N ASP A 2 -2.62 38.75 6.08
CA ASP A 2 -3.59 38.50 5.00
C ASP A 2 -3.36 37.06 4.52
N MET A 3 -4.29 36.18 4.82
CA MET A 3 -4.29 34.83 4.23
C MET A 3 -4.70 35.00 2.78
N ALA A 4 -3.70 35.02 1.89
CA ALA A 4 -3.93 35.02 0.47
C ALA A 4 -4.87 33.84 0.13
N ASN A 5 -6.01 34.15 -0.48
CA ASN A 5 -6.95 33.18 -1.01
C ASN A 5 -6.19 32.25 -1.96
N PRO A 6 -6.07 30.94 -1.68
CA PRO A 6 -5.38 30.04 -2.58
C PRO A 6 -6.13 30.06 -3.92
N GLN A 7 -5.44 30.50 -4.98
CA GLN A 7 -5.97 30.38 -6.34
C GLN A 7 -6.17 28.90 -6.63
N THR A 8 -7.43 28.45 -6.64
CA THR A 8 -7.79 27.11 -7.08
C THR A 8 -7.63 27.04 -8.59
N SER A 9 -6.53 26.42 -9.04
CA SER A 9 -6.21 26.28 -10.47
C SER A 9 -6.37 24.85 -10.99
N PHE A 10 -6.98 23.95 -10.19
CA PHE A 10 -7.24 22.59 -10.62
C PHE A 10 -8.70 22.43 -11.03
N ASP A 11 -8.94 21.73 -12.13
CA ASP A 11 -10.27 21.26 -12.46
C ASP A 11 -10.82 20.41 -11.33
N ASN A 12 -12.09 20.61 -10.98
CA ASN A 12 -12.74 19.88 -9.90
C ASN A 12 -12.96 18.40 -10.24
N CYS A 13 -12.85 18.02 -11.50
CA CYS A 13 -13.12 16.68 -11.99
C CYS A 13 -12.02 16.19 -12.93
N PHE A 14 -11.68 14.92 -12.79
CA PHE A 14 -10.88 14.19 -13.77
C PHE A 14 -11.75 13.74 -14.93
N ASP A 15 -11.16 13.65 -16.12
CA ASP A 15 -11.84 13.02 -17.26
C ASP A 15 -12.00 11.50 -17.09
N ALA A 16 -12.72 10.86 -17.99
CA ALA A 16 -13.02 9.43 -17.89
C ALA A 16 -11.74 8.58 -17.98
N ALA A 17 -10.76 8.97 -18.81
CA ALA A 17 -9.52 8.21 -18.97
C ALA A 17 -8.61 8.34 -17.74
N GLU A 18 -8.55 9.51 -17.13
CA GLU A 18 -7.81 9.77 -15.90
C GLU A 18 -8.40 8.96 -14.72
N ARG A 19 -9.73 8.94 -14.56
CA ARG A 19 -10.41 8.11 -13.56
C ARG A 19 -10.17 6.62 -13.80
N GLU A 20 -10.27 6.17 -15.05
CA GLU A 20 -10.02 4.78 -15.42
C GLU A 20 -8.58 4.37 -15.06
N ALA A 21 -7.59 5.18 -15.40
CA ALA A 21 -6.19 4.90 -15.09
C ALA A 21 -5.94 4.74 -13.58
N LEU A 22 -6.56 5.60 -12.76
CA LEU A 22 -6.48 5.51 -11.30
C LEU A 22 -7.10 4.20 -10.77
N TYR A 23 -8.34 3.90 -11.13
CA TYR A 23 -9.03 2.69 -10.66
C TYR A 23 -8.36 1.41 -11.18
N LYS A 24 -7.90 1.39 -12.42
CA LYS A 24 -7.10 0.29 -12.97
C LYS A 24 -5.85 0.04 -12.12
N THR A 25 -5.13 1.09 -11.76
CA THR A 25 -3.94 0.99 -10.91
C THR A 25 -4.29 0.38 -9.55
N ILE A 26 -5.35 0.88 -8.88
CA ILE A 26 -5.80 0.39 -7.58
C ILE A 26 -6.21 -1.09 -7.62
N PHE A 27 -7.05 -1.48 -8.58
CA PHE A 27 -7.62 -2.84 -8.64
C PHE A 27 -6.65 -3.88 -9.18
N THR A 28 -5.68 -3.48 -10.02
CA THR A 28 -4.69 -4.41 -10.60
C THR A 28 -3.33 -4.42 -9.89
N ARG A 29 -3.15 -3.62 -8.83
CA ARG A 29 -1.95 -3.69 -7.98
C ARG A 29 -1.89 -5.06 -7.30
N ARG A 30 -0.70 -5.64 -7.27
CA ARG A 30 -0.41 -6.90 -6.56
C ARG A 30 0.80 -6.74 -5.65
N ASP A 31 0.82 -7.53 -4.60
CA ASP A 31 2.02 -7.76 -3.79
C ASP A 31 2.90 -8.74 -4.56
N VAL A 32 4.07 -8.28 -5.01
CA VAL A 32 4.98 -9.03 -5.89
C VAL A 32 6.12 -9.62 -5.09
N ARG A 33 6.51 -10.85 -5.40
CA ARG A 33 7.54 -11.58 -4.66
C ARG A 33 8.53 -12.27 -5.60
N GLY A 34 8.15 -13.37 -6.25
CA GLY A 34 9.01 -14.16 -7.13
C GLY A 34 9.00 -13.72 -8.60
N GLN A 35 8.28 -12.65 -8.97
CA GLN A 35 8.12 -12.22 -10.36
C GLN A 35 9.10 -11.13 -10.79
N PHE A 36 9.99 -10.69 -9.89
CA PHE A 36 10.96 -9.63 -10.18
C PHE A 36 11.93 -10.01 -11.28
N ARG A 37 12.28 -9.03 -12.10
CA ARG A 37 13.33 -9.10 -13.12
C ARG A 37 14.54 -8.31 -12.63
N PRO A 38 15.76 -8.70 -13.04
CA PRO A 38 16.99 -8.02 -12.60
C PRO A 38 17.23 -6.68 -13.29
N ASP A 39 16.34 -6.24 -14.20
CA ASP A 39 16.50 -5.00 -14.95
C ASP A 39 16.58 -3.79 -14.02
N PRO A 40 17.56 -2.90 -14.19
CA PRO A 40 17.69 -1.72 -13.34
C PRO A 40 16.52 -0.76 -13.53
N ILE A 41 16.11 -0.10 -12.44
CA ILE A 41 15.11 0.97 -12.50
C ILE A 41 15.84 2.27 -12.85
N PRO A 42 15.46 2.98 -13.93
CA PRO A 42 16.00 4.28 -14.25
C PRO A 42 15.76 5.29 -13.12
N ASP A 43 16.70 6.21 -12.90
CA ASP A 43 16.61 7.17 -11.80
C ASP A 43 15.43 8.15 -11.96
N ASP A 44 15.00 8.47 -13.17
CA ASP A 44 13.82 9.30 -13.43
C ASP A 44 12.52 8.58 -13.03
N VAL A 45 12.41 7.26 -13.28
CA VAL A 45 11.29 6.43 -12.83
C VAL A 45 11.27 6.35 -11.30
N LEU A 46 12.40 6.04 -10.68
CA LEU A 46 12.51 5.98 -9.22
C LEU A 46 12.19 7.35 -8.58
N THR A 47 12.62 8.45 -9.21
CA THR A 47 12.30 9.81 -8.77
C THR A 47 10.78 10.02 -8.75
N ARG A 48 10.04 9.68 -9.82
CA ARG A 48 8.58 9.84 -9.86
C ARG A 48 7.88 9.02 -8.76
N VAL A 49 8.34 7.81 -8.54
CA VAL A 49 7.78 6.92 -7.49
C VAL A 49 8.03 7.48 -6.10
N LEU A 50 9.25 7.97 -5.80
CA LEU A 50 9.57 8.60 -4.52
C LEU A 50 8.84 9.93 -4.32
N MET A 51 8.69 10.74 -5.39
CA MET A 51 7.89 11.98 -5.34
C MET A 51 6.43 11.68 -5.00
N ALA A 52 5.82 10.68 -5.63
CA ALA A 52 4.44 10.28 -5.30
C ALA A 52 4.29 9.89 -3.82
N ALA A 53 5.26 9.16 -3.27
CA ALA A 53 5.30 8.82 -1.85
C ALA A 53 5.40 10.08 -0.97
N HIS A 54 6.25 11.03 -1.35
CA HIS A 54 6.44 12.27 -0.59
C HIS A 54 5.21 13.18 -0.60
N TYR A 55 4.38 13.12 -1.64
CA TYR A 55 3.12 13.87 -1.74
C TYR A 55 1.93 13.19 -1.05
N ALA A 56 2.18 12.18 -0.23
CA ALA A 56 1.15 11.60 0.62
C ALA A 56 0.65 12.61 1.67
N PRO A 57 -0.63 12.52 2.08
CA PRO A 57 -1.12 13.32 3.19
C PRO A 57 -0.43 12.94 4.49
N SER A 58 -0.21 13.92 5.36
CA SER A 58 0.28 13.68 6.73
C SER A 58 -0.40 14.60 7.74
N VAL A 59 -0.71 14.05 8.90
CA VAL A 59 -1.35 14.80 9.98
C VAL A 59 -0.44 15.96 10.40
N GLY A 60 -1.02 17.15 10.54
CA GLY A 60 -0.26 18.37 10.85
C GLY A 60 0.83 18.71 9.83
N PHE A 61 0.75 18.16 8.62
CA PHE A 61 1.75 18.32 7.56
C PHE A 61 3.17 17.95 8.02
N MET A 62 3.28 16.97 8.91
CA MET A 62 4.54 16.62 9.60
C MET A 62 5.53 15.84 8.72
N GLN A 63 5.07 15.14 7.65
CA GLN A 63 5.91 14.39 6.72
C GLN A 63 6.96 13.52 7.44
N PRO A 64 6.53 12.58 8.30
CA PRO A 64 7.41 11.92 9.26
C PRO A 64 8.32 10.86 8.63
N TRP A 65 8.13 10.55 7.34
CA TRP A 65 8.83 9.50 6.61
C TRP A 65 10.25 9.86 6.20
N ASN A 66 11.12 8.86 6.16
CA ASN A 66 12.34 8.86 5.39
C ASN A 66 12.36 7.63 4.48
N PHE A 67 13.14 7.69 3.42
CA PHE A 67 13.30 6.62 2.44
C PHE A 67 14.77 6.17 2.42
N VAL A 68 15.04 4.95 2.86
CA VAL A 68 16.36 4.34 2.75
C VAL A 68 16.36 3.47 1.50
N VAL A 69 17.01 3.94 0.44
CA VAL A 69 17.10 3.21 -0.84
C VAL A 69 18.30 2.27 -0.80
N ILE A 70 18.06 0.99 -1.05
CA ILE A 70 19.04 -0.09 -0.92
C ILE A 70 19.22 -0.74 -2.28
N ARG A 71 20.44 -0.64 -2.83
CA ARG A 71 20.85 -1.26 -4.10
C ARG A 71 21.98 -2.26 -3.91
N GLU A 72 22.68 -2.19 -2.76
CA GLU A 72 23.84 -3.03 -2.47
C GLU A 72 23.43 -4.44 -2.07
N ASP A 73 23.98 -5.43 -2.74
CA ASP A 73 23.67 -6.84 -2.51
C ASP A 73 24.06 -7.31 -1.10
N ASP A 74 25.14 -6.77 -0.52
CA ASP A 74 25.53 -7.11 0.86
C ASP A 74 24.48 -6.69 1.87
N THR A 75 23.93 -5.49 1.72
CA THR A 75 22.85 -4.99 2.57
C THR A 75 21.57 -5.81 2.38
N LYS A 76 21.21 -6.13 1.13
CA LYS A 76 20.06 -7.00 0.82
C LYS A 76 20.21 -8.39 1.44
N ARG A 77 21.41 -9.02 1.33
CA ARG A 77 21.69 -10.32 1.96
C ARG A 77 21.50 -10.30 3.47
N LYS A 78 22.01 -9.28 4.14
CA LYS A 78 21.82 -9.15 5.60
C LYS A 78 20.35 -9.06 5.99
N VAL A 79 19.54 -8.31 5.23
CA VAL A 79 18.09 -8.22 5.49
C VAL A 79 17.39 -9.54 5.15
N HIS A 80 17.80 -10.23 4.08
CA HIS A 80 17.27 -11.55 3.74
C HIS A 80 17.55 -12.58 4.84
N ASP A 81 18.73 -12.56 5.47
CA ASP A 81 19.05 -13.44 6.60
C ASP A 81 18.13 -13.17 7.81
N LEU A 82 17.75 -11.90 8.04
CA LEU A 82 16.75 -11.57 9.06
C LEU A 82 15.38 -12.13 8.70
N PHE A 83 14.99 -12.04 7.42
CA PHE A 83 13.73 -12.63 6.95
C PHE A 83 13.72 -14.14 7.15
N GLU A 84 14.77 -14.86 6.73
CA GLU A 84 14.84 -16.32 6.87
C GLU A 84 14.68 -16.75 8.33
N THR A 85 15.34 -16.04 9.25
CA THR A 85 15.20 -16.31 10.70
C THR A 85 13.76 -16.11 11.17
N ALA A 86 13.17 -14.95 10.91
CA ALA A 86 11.82 -14.61 11.33
C ALA A 86 10.75 -15.48 10.64
N HIS A 87 10.97 -15.85 9.36
CA HIS A 87 10.09 -16.75 8.61
C HIS A 87 10.07 -18.15 9.19
N GLY A 88 11.24 -18.66 9.59
CA GLY A 88 11.35 -19.96 10.28
C GLY A 88 10.60 -19.95 11.61
N GLU A 89 10.79 -18.92 12.44
CA GLU A 89 10.07 -18.75 13.72
C GLU A 89 8.55 -18.64 13.51
N ALA A 90 8.10 -17.85 12.53
CA ALA A 90 6.68 -17.68 12.21
C ALA A 90 6.04 -18.97 11.71
N ALA A 91 6.76 -19.82 10.96
CA ALA A 91 6.24 -21.10 10.49
C ALA A 91 5.83 -22.03 11.66
N GLU A 92 6.54 -21.96 12.78
CA GLU A 92 6.23 -22.78 13.97
C GLU A 92 4.99 -22.28 14.74
N MET A 93 4.51 -21.04 14.46
CA MET A 93 3.28 -20.51 15.05
C MET A 93 2.02 -21.07 14.38
N PHE A 94 2.13 -21.70 13.20
CA PHE A 94 1.02 -22.30 12.49
C PHE A 94 0.98 -23.81 12.73
N GLU A 95 -0.23 -24.40 12.62
CA GLU A 95 -0.46 -25.83 12.80
C GLU A 95 -1.12 -26.47 11.57
N GLY A 96 -0.90 -27.76 11.39
CA GLY A 96 -1.55 -28.58 10.36
C GLY A 96 -1.37 -28.02 8.94
N ALA A 97 -2.45 -28.04 8.17
CA ALA A 97 -2.45 -27.59 6.76
C ALA A 97 -2.03 -26.13 6.57
N ASN A 98 -2.27 -25.26 7.56
CA ASN A 98 -1.86 -23.86 7.50
C ASN A 98 -0.34 -23.73 7.56
N ARG A 99 0.36 -24.53 8.37
CA ARG A 99 1.83 -24.59 8.41
C ARG A 99 2.40 -25.04 7.07
N ASP A 100 1.82 -26.09 6.49
CA ASP A 100 2.28 -26.61 5.18
C ASP A 100 2.05 -25.59 4.07
N THR A 101 0.94 -24.87 4.11
CA THR A 101 0.66 -23.78 3.15
C THR A 101 1.65 -22.64 3.35
N TYR A 102 1.84 -22.17 4.60
CA TYR A 102 2.77 -21.09 4.91
C TYR A 102 4.19 -21.36 4.40
N ARG A 103 4.71 -22.58 4.63
CA ARG A 103 6.05 -22.99 4.20
C ARG A 103 6.23 -23.03 2.67
N ARG A 104 5.15 -23.18 1.90
CA ARG A 104 5.18 -23.18 0.43
C ARG A 104 5.06 -21.79 -0.19
N LEU A 105 4.60 -20.81 0.58
CA LEU A 105 4.45 -19.45 0.08
C LEU A 105 5.80 -18.76 -0.06
N LYS A 106 6.06 -18.16 -1.21
CA LYS A 106 7.12 -17.15 -1.35
C LYS A 106 6.61 -15.85 -0.74
N LEU A 107 7.24 -15.35 0.32
CA LEU A 107 6.76 -14.21 1.11
C LEU A 107 7.68 -12.98 1.05
N GLU A 108 8.70 -13.01 0.21
CA GLU A 108 9.65 -11.93 0.00
C GLU A 108 10.15 -11.91 -1.46
N GLY A 109 10.88 -10.87 -1.83
CA GLY A 109 11.59 -10.70 -3.11
C GLY A 109 12.84 -9.84 -2.92
N ILE A 110 13.49 -9.98 -1.73
CA ILE A 110 14.57 -9.10 -1.28
C ILE A 110 15.77 -9.17 -2.21
N LEU A 111 16.17 -10.37 -2.58
CA LEU A 111 17.35 -10.59 -3.44
C LEU A 111 17.04 -10.45 -4.91
N GLU A 112 15.81 -10.80 -5.34
CA GLU A 112 15.41 -10.77 -6.75
C GLU A 112 15.13 -9.35 -7.25
N SER A 113 14.66 -8.45 -6.37
CA SER A 113 14.36 -7.07 -6.76
C SER A 113 15.64 -6.23 -6.91
N PRO A 114 15.77 -5.40 -7.95
CA PRO A 114 16.96 -4.56 -8.16
C PRO A 114 17.08 -3.46 -7.10
N VAL A 115 15.99 -3.00 -6.52
CA VAL A 115 15.95 -1.94 -5.51
C VAL A 115 15.06 -2.36 -4.35
N ASN A 116 15.55 -2.19 -3.11
CA ASN A 116 14.72 -2.25 -1.92
C ASN A 116 14.61 -0.86 -1.29
N ILE A 117 13.49 -0.58 -0.62
CA ILE A 117 13.27 0.69 0.06
C ILE A 117 12.74 0.41 1.47
N CYS A 118 13.47 0.86 2.49
CA CYS A 118 12.92 0.90 3.83
C CYS A 118 12.30 2.27 4.09
N ILE A 119 10.98 2.31 4.31
CA ILE A 119 10.28 3.52 4.74
C ILE A 119 10.24 3.54 6.25
N THR A 120 10.71 4.64 6.83
CA THR A 120 10.78 4.82 8.28
C THR A 120 9.94 6.00 8.72
N CYS A 121 9.58 6.05 10.00
CA CYS A 121 8.87 7.15 10.65
C CYS A 121 9.74 7.77 11.74
N ASP A 122 10.09 9.03 11.59
CA ASP A 122 10.76 9.82 12.64
C ASP A 122 9.69 10.47 13.52
N LYS A 123 9.51 9.93 14.73
CA LYS A 123 8.47 10.36 15.67
C LYS A 123 8.71 11.77 16.23
N ASP A 124 9.92 12.27 16.18
CA ASP A 124 10.29 13.59 16.69
C ASP A 124 10.16 14.69 15.64
N ARG A 125 9.89 14.31 14.38
CA ARG A 125 9.68 15.29 13.30
C ARG A 125 8.46 16.17 13.62
N ALA A 126 8.58 17.46 13.38
CA ALA A 126 7.59 18.49 13.70
C ALA A 126 7.37 18.72 15.21
N GLY A 127 8.24 18.20 16.08
CA GLY A 127 8.24 18.48 17.50
C GLY A 127 7.25 17.66 18.34
N PRO A 128 7.15 17.94 19.65
CA PRO A 128 6.38 17.14 20.59
C PRO A 128 4.88 17.31 20.45
N VAL A 129 4.40 18.46 19.97
CA VAL A 129 2.97 18.76 19.80
C VAL A 129 2.68 19.07 18.35
N VAL A 130 1.85 18.23 17.73
CA VAL A 130 1.46 18.35 16.32
C VAL A 130 -0.06 18.35 16.21
N ILE A 131 -0.62 19.22 15.37
CA ILE A 131 -2.05 19.27 15.09
C ILE A 131 -2.52 17.87 14.64
N GLY A 132 -3.56 17.34 15.34
CA GLY A 132 -4.14 16.02 15.05
C GLY A 132 -3.41 14.83 15.66
N ARG A 133 -2.23 15.01 16.28
CA ARG A 133 -1.50 13.95 17.02
C ARG A 133 -1.72 14.02 18.54
N THR A 134 -2.41 15.03 19.03
CA THR A 134 -2.58 15.27 20.46
C THR A 134 -3.38 14.18 21.20
N HIS A 135 -4.30 13.52 20.51
CA HIS A 135 -5.16 12.46 21.07
C HIS A 135 -4.88 11.09 20.49
N GLU A 136 -4.23 11.04 19.32
CA GLU A 136 -3.86 9.80 18.65
C GLU A 136 -2.35 9.82 18.34
N PRO A 137 -1.52 9.31 19.25
CA PRO A 137 -0.06 9.41 19.15
C PRO A 137 0.57 8.67 17.96
N VAL A 138 -0.15 7.70 17.36
CA VAL A 138 0.36 6.89 16.23
C VAL A 138 0.07 7.47 14.85
N MET A 139 -0.50 8.67 14.77
CA MET A 139 -0.81 9.33 13.50
C MET A 139 0.41 9.60 12.61
N ASP A 140 1.60 9.66 13.19
CA ASP A 140 2.87 9.72 12.46
C ASP A 140 3.13 8.45 11.65
N VAL A 141 2.91 7.28 12.27
CA VAL A 141 3.02 5.98 11.58
C VAL A 141 1.94 5.84 10.51
N TYR A 142 0.69 6.20 10.80
CA TYR A 142 -0.40 6.17 9.81
C TYR A 142 -0.11 7.08 8.62
N SER A 143 0.45 8.27 8.86
CA SER A 143 0.91 9.16 7.79
C SER A 143 1.99 8.51 6.93
N SER A 144 2.95 7.81 7.56
CA SER A 144 4.00 7.09 6.83
C SER A 144 3.43 5.92 6.00
N VAL A 145 2.36 5.26 6.46
CA VAL A 145 1.65 4.23 5.69
C VAL A 145 0.97 4.82 4.45
N CYS A 146 0.46 6.06 4.52
CA CYS A 146 -0.05 6.75 3.33
C CYS A 146 1.05 6.93 2.26
N ALA A 147 2.28 7.25 2.68
CA ALA A 147 3.41 7.34 1.75
C ALA A 147 3.76 5.97 1.13
N VAL A 148 3.67 4.87 1.90
CA VAL A 148 3.82 3.51 1.36
C VAL A 148 2.78 3.22 0.28
N GLN A 149 1.51 3.55 0.54
CA GLN A 149 0.44 3.30 -0.42
C GLN A 149 0.58 4.12 -1.70
N ASN A 150 0.93 5.42 -1.59
CA ASN A 150 1.19 6.26 -2.76
C ASN A 150 2.35 5.72 -3.59
N LEU A 151 3.45 5.31 -2.93
CA LEU A 151 4.60 4.69 -3.59
C LEU A 151 4.17 3.44 -4.37
N TRP A 152 3.35 2.59 -3.77
CA TRP A 152 2.87 1.35 -4.37
C TRP A 152 2.03 1.59 -5.62
N LEU A 153 1.10 2.54 -5.54
CA LEU A 153 0.26 2.90 -6.70
C LEU A 153 1.09 3.51 -7.83
N ALA A 154 2.01 4.42 -7.50
CA ALA A 154 2.92 5.02 -8.49
C ALA A 154 3.81 3.95 -9.15
N ALA A 155 4.39 3.04 -8.36
CA ALA A 155 5.16 1.92 -8.90
C ALA A 155 4.33 1.08 -9.88
N ARG A 156 3.09 0.75 -9.54
CA ARG A 156 2.18 0.00 -10.43
C ARG A 156 1.87 0.77 -11.71
N ALA A 157 1.67 2.08 -11.64
CA ALA A 157 1.44 2.95 -12.80
C ALA A 157 2.66 3.00 -13.74
N GLU A 158 3.87 2.98 -13.19
CA GLU A 158 5.15 2.90 -13.93
C GLU A 158 5.47 1.48 -14.45
N GLY A 159 4.59 0.49 -14.25
CA GLY A 159 4.84 -0.90 -14.65
C GLY A 159 5.75 -1.69 -13.72
N LEU A 160 6.10 -1.12 -12.57
CA LEU A 160 6.90 -1.78 -11.55
C LEU A 160 6.03 -2.63 -10.62
N GLY A 161 6.55 -3.77 -10.20
CA GLY A 161 6.06 -4.54 -9.08
C GLY A 161 6.61 -4.01 -7.76
N LEU A 162 5.81 -4.16 -6.71
CA LEU A 162 6.24 -3.88 -5.35
C LEU A 162 5.75 -5.00 -4.42
N GLY A 163 6.63 -5.45 -3.53
CA GLY A 163 6.32 -6.38 -2.46
C GLY A 163 6.64 -5.79 -1.10
N TRP A 164 5.72 -5.92 -0.14
CA TRP A 164 5.94 -5.48 1.24
C TRP A 164 6.34 -6.66 2.12
N VAL A 165 7.58 -6.64 2.59
CA VAL A 165 8.12 -7.66 3.51
C VAL A 165 7.96 -7.18 4.94
N SER A 166 7.09 -7.84 5.72
CA SER A 166 6.81 -7.51 7.12
C SER A 166 7.34 -8.55 8.11
N ILE A 167 7.83 -9.70 7.63
CA ILE A 167 8.39 -10.77 8.45
C ILE A 167 9.86 -10.46 8.72
N LEU A 168 10.09 -9.47 9.58
CA LEU A 168 11.41 -8.95 9.91
C LEU A 168 11.46 -8.53 11.39
N ASP A 169 12.56 -8.84 12.06
CA ASP A 169 12.84 -8.25 13.37
C ASP A 169 13.24 -6.77 13.18
N HIS A 170 12.40 -5.87 13.67
CA HIS A 170 12.61 -4.42 13.51
C HIS A 170 13.86 -3.92 14.28
N THR A 171 14.25 -4.57 15.37
CA THR A 171 15.45 -4.19 16.13
C THR A 171 16.70 -4.48 15.30
N ARG A 172 16.81 -5.70 14.80
CA ARG A 172 17.92 -6.10 13.93
C ARG A 172 17.92 -5.36 12.59
N LEU A 173 16.76 -5.07 12.02
CA LEU A 173 16.66 -4.26 10.80
C LEU A 173 17.22 -2.85 11.01
N ARG A 174 16.95 -2.23 12.19
CA ARG A 174 17.56 -0.94 12.55
C ARG A 174 19.08 -1.01 12.63
N GLU A 175 19.62 -2.08 13.21
CA GLU A 175 21.07 -2.29 13.28
C GLU A 175 21.70 -2.40 11.88
N VAL A 176 21.12 -3.21 10.99
CA VAL A 176 21.61 -3.41 9.61
C VAL A 176 21.58 -2.11 8.81
N LEU A 177 20.52 -1.31 8.97
CA LEU A 177 20.30 -0.08 8.20
C LEU A 177 20.76 1.19 8.94
N HIS A 178 21.39 1.06 10.13
CA HIS A 178 21.85 2.17 10.98
C HIS A 178 20.72 3.19 11.28
N ILE A 179 19.49 2.69 11.52
CA ILE A 179 18.34 3.53 11.84
C ILE A 179 18.37 3.88 13.33
N PRO A 180 18.33 5.17 13.72
CA PRO A 180 18.34 5.58 15.12
C PRO A 180 17.14 5.04 15.92
N ASP A 181 17.28 4.86 17.23
CA ASP A 181 16.24 4.28 18.09
C ASP A 181 14.92 5.04 18.09
N ARG A 182 14.94 6.36 17.93
CA ARG A 182 13.73 7.20 17.82
C ARG A 182 12.96 7.02 16.52
N VAL A 183 13.59 6.41 15.50
CA VAL A 183 13.02 6.23 14.17
C VAL A 183 12.51 4.79 14.02
N VAL A 184 11.26 4.64 13.61
CA VAL A 184 10.59 3.35 13.49
C VAL A 184 10.58 2.88 12.04
N PRO A 185 11.09 1.68 11.72
CA PRO A 185 10.84 1.05 10.42
C PRO A 185 9.33 0.80 10.25
N VAL A 186 8.74 1.32 9.16
CA VAL A 186 7.31 1.16 8.86
C VAL A 186 7.10 0.11 7.80
N ALA A 187 7.91 0.12 6.74
CA ALA A 187 7.81 -0.83 5.65
C ALA A 187 9.18 -1.13 5.06
N TYR A 188 9.41 -2.41 4.73
CA TYR A 188 10.51 -2.84 3.88
C TYR A 188 9.93 -3.33 2.56
N LEU A 189 10.29 -2.66 1.47
CA LEU A 189 9.66 -2.80 0.15
C LEU A 189 10.68 -3.31 -0.86
N CYS A 190 10.31 -4.33 -1.63
CA CYS A 190 11.03 -4.81 -2.79
C CYS A 190 10.44 -4.17 -4.04
N LEU A 191 11.23 -3.55 -4.91
CA LEU A 191 10.78 -2.79 -6.07
C LEU A 191 11.56 -3.19 -7.31
N GLY A 192 10.87 -3.44 -8.44
CA GLY A 192 11.50 -3.83 -9.69
C GLY A 192 10.52 -4.06 -10.82
N TYR A 193 11.02 -4.16 -12.04
CA TYR A 193 10.23 -4.67 -13.15
C TYR A 193 9.85 -6.13 -12.91
N VAL A 194 8.73 -6.56 -13.49
CA VAL A 194 8.20 -7.91 -13.30
C VAL A 194 8.00 -8.63 -14.62
N SER A 195 8.07 -9.95 -14.59
CA SER A 195 7.73 -10.78 -15.73
C SER A 195 6.23 -10.75 -16.04
N HIS A 196 5.42 -10.67 -15.00
CA HIS A 196 3.94 -10.57 -15.08
C HIS A 196 3.36 -10.13 -13.73
N PHE A 197 2.10 -9.70 -13.75
CA PHE A 197 1.26 -9.54 -12.57
C PHE A 197 0.22 -10.65 -12.55
N PHE A 198 -0.05 -11.22 -11.39
CA PHE A 198 -1.13 -12.18 -11.24
C PHE A 198 -2.51 -11.51 -11.37
N ASP A 199 -3.47 -12.22 -11.92
CA ASP A 199 -4.86 -11.73 -12.04
C ASP A 199 -5.52 -11.57 -10.67
N ARG A 200 -5.18 -12.47 -9.73
CA ARG A 200 -5.70 -12.49 -8.36
C ARG A 200 -4.56 -12.39 -7.33
N PRO A 201 -4.85 -11.93 -6.09
CA PRO A 201 -3.88 -11.96 -5.01
C PRO A 201 -3.35 -13.38 -4.78
N GLU A 202 -2.03 -13.52 -4.66
CA GLU A 202 -1.37 -14.83 -4.56
C GLU A 202 -1.84 -15.63 -3.34
N LEU A 203 -2.03 -14.98 -2.19
CA LEU A 203 -2.56 -15.62 -0.98
C LEU A 203 -4.00 -16.12 -1.16
N GLN A 204 -4.82 -15.41 -1.94
CA GLN A 204 -6.17 -15.86 -2.27
C GLN A 204 -6.13 -17.10 -3.18
N SER A 205 -5.26 -17.08 -4.21
CA SER A 205 -5.08 -18.22 -5.11
C SER A 205 -4.49 -19.46 -4.40
N ALA A 206 -3.66 -19.24 -3.39
CA ALA A 206 -3.13 -20.31 -2.54
C ALA A 206 -4.15 -20.86 -1.51
N GLY A 207 -5.37 -20.33 -1.47
CA GLY A 207 -6.41 -20.75 -0.51
C GLY A 207 -6.18 -20.27 0.93
N TRP A 208 -5.27 -19.29 1.13
CA TRP A 208 -4.98 -18.78 2.49
C TRP A 208 -6.19 -18.06 3.10
N ARG A 209 -6.77 -17.09 2.38
CA ARG A 209 -8.02 -16.41 2.74
C ARG A 209 -8.68 -15.84 1.49
N PRO A 210 -10.02 -15.88 1.40
CA PRO A 210 -10.75 -15.15 0.37
C PRO A 210 -10.79 -13.65 0.68
N ARG A 211 -11.11 -12.83 -0.33
CA ARG A 211 -11.52 -11.44 -0.11
C ARG A 211 -12.88 -11.43 0.60
N LEU A 212 -13.01 -10.61 1.61
CA LEU A 212 -14.28 -10.46 2.31
C LEU A 212 -15.30 -9.71 1.43
N PRO A 213 -16.60 -10.04 1.53
CA PRO A 213 -17.65 -9.26 0.90
C PRO A 213 -17.69 -7.84 1.48
N LEU A 214 -17.54 -6.82 0.61
CA LEU A 214 -17.47 -5.44 1.07
C LEU A 214 -18.76 -4.98 1.74
N GLU A 215 -19.92 -5.45 1.26
CA GLU A 215 -21.22 -5.15 1.84
C GLU A 215 -21.36 -5.58 3.31
N GLU A 216 -20.59 -6.59 3.76
CA GLU A 216 -20.57 -7.03 5.15
C GLU A 216 -19.69 -6.13 6.04
N LEU A 217 -18.83 -5.30 5.44
CA LEU A 217 -17.92 -4.40 6.14
C LEU A 217 -18.46 -2.97 6.24
N VAL A 218 -19.56 -2.67 5.53
CA VAL A 218 -20.22 -1.37 5.56
C VAL A 218 -21.28 -1.36 6.65
N ASN A 219 -21.17 -0.42 7.57
CA ASN A 219 -22.12 -0.22 8.66
C ASN A 219 -22.69 1.19 8.57
N PHE A 220 -23.91 1.39 9.03
CA PHE A 220 -24.59 2.68 9.03
C PHE A 220 -24.68 3.22 10.44
N GLU A 221 -24.26 4.48 10.62
CA GLU A 221 -24.24 5.25 11.86
C GLU A 221 -23.40 4.63 13.00
N ARG A 222 -23.45 3.30 13.21
CA ARG A 222 -22.73 2.61 14.30
C ARG A 222 -22.15 1.30 13.84
N PHE A 223 -21.03 0.93 14.44
CA PHE A 223 -20.40 -0.36 14.16
C PHE A 223 -21.35 -1.55 14.46
N GLY A 224 -21.44 -2.47 13.53
CA GLY A 224 -22.32 -3.65 13.62
C GLY A 224 -23.78 -3.36 13.31
N GLN A 225 -24.15 -2.14 12.91
CA GLN A 225 -25.53 -1.78 12.59
C GLN A 225 -25.75 -1.79 11.08
N GLY A 226 -26.73 -2.58 10.63
CA GLY A 226 -27.29 -2.52 9.28
C GLY A 226 -28.29 -1.38 9.15
N SER A 227 -28.91 -1.23 8.00
CA SER A 227 -29.97 -0.26 7.75
C SER A 227 -31.10 -0.93 6.96
N GLU A 228 -32.35 -0.57 7.30
CA GLU A 228 -33.55 -0.94 6.53
C GLU A 228 -33.96 0.19 5.56
N ASP A 229 -33.20 1.28 5.55
CA ASP A 229 -33.40 2.40 4.63
C ASP A 229 -33.23 1.93 3.19
N PRO A 230 -34.17 2.22 2.27
CA PRO A 230 -34.11 1.77 0.89
C PRO A 230 -32.84 2.20 0.14
N ASP A 231 -32.34 3.40 0.41
CA ASP A 231 -31.12 3.91 -0.25
C ASP A 231 -29.87 3.17 0.26
N ALA A 232 -29.82 2.86 1.56
CA ALA A 232 -28.74 2.06 2.14
C ALA A 232 -28.77 0.62 1.59
N VAL A 233 -29.94 0.01 1.47
CA VAL A 233 -30.10 -1.33 0.86
C VAL A 233 -29.64 -1.34 -0.59
N ALA A 234 -30.07 -0.34 -1.39
CA ALA A 234 -29.69 -0.20 -2.78
C ALA A 234 -28.16 -0.01 -2.93
N LEU A 235 -27.52 0.78 -2.05
CA LEU A 235 -26.06 0.94 -2.02
C LEU A 235 -25.35 -0.39 -1.77
N LEU A 236 -25.78 -1.18 -0.79
CA LEU A 236 -25.17 -2.48 -0.49
C LEU A 236 -25.33 -3.48 -1.67
N GLU A 237 -26.46 -3.45 -2.37
CA GLU A 237 -26.65 -4.27 -3.58
C GLU A 237 -25.72 -3.85 -4.71
N GLN A 238 -25.53 -2.55 -4.94
CA GLN A 238 -24.57 -2.04 -5.91
C GLN A 238 -23.14 -2.43 -5.58
N ILE A 239 -22.74 -2.33 -4.30
CA ILE A 239 -21.42 -2.75 -3.80
C ILE A 239 -21.22 -4.24 -4.10
N ARG A 240 -22.14 -5.09 -3.72
CA ARG A 240 -22.10 -6.54 -3.96
C ARG A 240 -21.96 -6.87 -5.44
N HIS A 241 -22.77 -6.23 -6.29
CA HIS A 241 -22.71 -6.44 -7.73
C HIS A 241 -21.35 -6.01 -8.31
N SER A 242 -20.86 -4.84 -7.92
CA SER A 242 -19.59 -4.29 -8.39
C SER A 242 -18.39 -5.16 -7.97
N GLN A 243 -18.39 -5.65 -6.71
CA GLN A 243 -17.34 -6.54 -6.24
C GLN A 243 -17.33 -7.86 -7.02
N ARG A 244 -18.48 -8.50 -7.25
CA ARG A 244 -18.57 -9.73 -8.04
C ARG A 244 -18.03 -9.53 -9.46
N ARG A 245 -18.39 -8.45 -10.13
CA ARG A 245 -17.86 -8.14 -11.47
C ARG A 245 -16.33 -8.05 -11.49
N LEU A 246 -15.73 -7.41 -10.48
CA LEU A 246 -14.27 -7.29 -10.38
C LEU A 246 -13.59 -8.64 -10.07
N GLU A 247 -14.22 -9.51 -9.30
CA GLU A 247 -13.67 -10.82 -8.93
C GLU A 247 -13.79 -11.86 -10.04
N ASP A 248 -14.90 -11.87 -10.76
CA ASP A 248 -15.20 -12.85 -11.82
C ASP A 248 -14.59 -12.47 -13.17
N GLY A 249 -14.68 -11.19 -13.54
CA GLY A 249 -14.26 -10.67 -14.84
C GLY A 249 -12.96 -9.87 -14.86
N GLY A 250 -12.39 -9.59 -13.69
CA GLY A 250 -11.26 -8.66 -13.56
C GLY A 250 -11.69 -7.20 -13.81
N TYR A 251 -10.72 -6.30 -13.87
CA TYR A 251 -10.96 -4.89 -14.14
C TYR A 251 -11.23 -4.68 -15.64
N SER A 252 -12.44 -4.23 -16.01
CA SER A 252 -12.93 -4.08 -17.38
C SER A 252 -13.00 -2.63 -17.89
N GLY A 253 -12.55 -1.64 -17.14
CA GLY A 253 -12.64 -0.23 -17.54
C GLY A 253 -14.01 0.45 -17.33
N ASP A 254 -15.07 -0.32 -17.18
CA ASP A 254 -16.44 0.22 -17.00
C ASP A 254 -16.70 0.78 -15.60
N PHE A 255 -15.79 0.59 -14.67
CA PHE A 255 -15.98 0.99 -13.28
C PHE A 255 -15.99 2.52 -13.09
N ALA A 256 -15.33 3.26 -13.99
CA ALA A 256 -15.15 4.70 -13.90
C ALA A 256 -16.18 5.52 -14.73
N GLN A 257 -17.18 4.89 -15.34
CA GLN A 257 -18.07 5.55 -16.32
C GLN A 257 -19.16 6.46 -15.71
N ALA A 258 -19.33 6.49 -14.40
CA ALA A 258 -20.22 7.47 -13.77
C ALA A 258 -19.67 8.88 -13.94
N THR A 259 -20.44 9.75 -14.60
CA THR A 259 -20.06 11.12 -14.95
C THR A 259 -19.97 12.02 -13.71
N CYS A 260 -19.01 12.93 -13.70
CA CYS A 260 -18.90 14.03 -12.73
C CYS A 260 -20.02 15.09 -12.89
N ASP A 261 -20.87 14.93 -13.90
CA ASP A 261 -21.93 15.87 -14.28
C ASP A 261 -23.16 15.82 -13.35
N ALA A 262 -23.15 15.00 -12.31
CA ALA A 262 -24.29 14.82 -11.41
C ALA A 262 -24.17 15.53 -10.06
N ALA A 263 -23.40 16.62 -9.95
CA ALA A 263 -23.57 17.51 -8.81
C ALA A 263 -24.83 18.35 -9.08
N PRO A 264 -25.91 18.25 -8.27
CA PRO A 264 -27.06 19.12 -8.44
C PRO A 264 -26.61 20.57 -8.24
N GLU A 265 -26.95 21.43 -9.20
CA GLU A 265 -26.87 22.88 -9.01
C GLU A 265 -27.76 23.23 -7.81
N THR A 266 -27.14 23.59 -6.69
CA THR A 266 -27.83 24.15 -5.50
C THR A 266 -27.81 25.66 -5.52
#